data_08d0274e4939cd631f64fb95170a09f5
#
_entry.id   08d0274e4939cd631f64fb95170a09f5
#
_cell.length_a   1.000
_cell.length_b   1.000
_cell.length_c   1.000
_cell.angle_alpha   90.00
_cell.angle_beta   90.00
_cell.angle_gamma   90.00
#
_symmetry.space_group_name_H-M   'P 1'
#
loop_
_entity.id
_entity.type
_entity.pdbx_description
1 polymer ?
#
loop_
_entity_poly.entity_id
_entity_poly.type
_entity_poly.pdbx_seq_one_letter_code
_entity_poly.pdbx_strand_id
1 'polypeptide(L)'
;MKLFKSVVKSVAVAALFIGVSANALTEGKEYVKLERVVPNAENTVIKAFSYDCPFCYKFDQAVTVPVMAKLPDMKFVPFHLTSKGVYGVHGSQVLAVAIAEDEKNGIDNLLSEDSAFKKAKFALYIAYHDKGERWGADASNQANVDAFLKTALDAIGMSKADYEAKINDARVGEILATWGMDNSGDAYMIGKVQGVPAFVVDGKYLIKTNAIKGIDAMVDMIQELRKLD
;
A
#
# COMPACT_ATOMS: atom_id res chain seq x y z
N MET A 1 15.43 -71.10 -43.37
CA MET A 1 15.88 -69.71 -43.25
C MET A 1 14.66 -68.80 -43.20
N LYS A 2 14.15 -68.49 -41.97
CA LYS A 2 12.91 -67.73 -41.74
C LYS A 2 13.31 -66.37 -41.16
N LEU A 3 13.02 -65.28 -41.90
CA LEU A 3 13.21 -63.91 -41.46
C LEU A 3 12.13 -63.52 -40.46
N PHE A 4 12.55 -63.13 -39.23
CA PHE A 4 11.65 -62.45 -38.27
C PHE A 4 11.65 -60.97 -38.56
N LYS A 5 10.49 -60.41 -38.98
CA LYS A 5 10.25 -58.98 -39.06
C LYS A 5 9.79 -58.50 -37.68
N SER A 6 10.66 -57.70 -37.03
CA SER A 6 10.31 -57.01 -35.81
C SER A 6 9.49 -55.76 -36.16
N VAL A 7 8.26 -55.68 -35.62
CA VAL A 7 7.41 -54.48 -35.73
C VAL A 7 7.59 -53.65 -34.44
N VAL A 8 8.29 -52.54 -34.56
CA VAL A 8 8.40 -51.55 -33.48
C VAL A 8 7.13 -50.70 -33.49
N LYS A 9 6.30 -50.86 -32.45
CA LYS A 9 5.15 -50.00 -32.23
C LYS A 9 5.60 -48.77 -31.48
N SER A 10 5.69 -47.62 -32.17
CA SER A 10 5.90 -46.30 -31.56
C SER A 10 4.63 -45.88 -30.81
N VAL A 11 4.74 -45.82 -29.48
CA VAL A 11 3.71 -45.23 -28.62
C VAL A 11 3.97 -43.73 -28.59
N ALA A 12 3.15 -42.94 -29.26
CA ALA A 12 3.13 -41.49 -29.13
C ALA A 12 2.43 -41.12 -27.81
N VAL A 13 3.23 -40.68 -26.84
CA VAL A 13 2.70 -40.07 -25.61
C VAL A 13 2.26 -38.66 -25.94
N ALA A 14 0.97 -38.45 -26.11
CA ALA A 14 0.38 -37.13 -26.19
C ALA A 14 0.40 -36.50 -24.77
N ALA A 15 1.34 -35.58 -24.52
CA ALA A 15 1.33 -34.76 -23.32
C ALA A 15 0.12 -33.81 -23.40
N LEU A 16 -0.93 -34.11 -22.64
CA LEU A 16 -2.00 -33.15 -22.38
C LEU A 16 -1.43 -32.01 -21.52
N PHE A 17 -1.10 -30.90 -22.15
CA PHE A 17 -0.96 -29.63 -21.44
C PHE A 17 -2.34 -29.24 -20.93
N ILE A 18 -2.63 -29.55 -19.66
CA ILE A 18 -3.75 -28.94 -18.95
C ILE A 18 -3.33 -27.49 -18.73
N GLY A 19 -3.70 -26.62 -19.68
CA GLY A 19 -3.60 -25.19 -19.51
C GLY A 19 -4.49 -24.82 -18.32
N VAL A 20 -3.87 -24.44 -17.20
CA VAL A 20 -4.57 -23.72 -16.15
C VAL A 20 -5.02 -22.42 -16.80
N SER A 21 -6.31 -22.33 -17.15
CA SER A 21 -6.89 -21.07 -17.60
C SER A 21 -6.83 -20.12 -16.41
N ALA A 22 -5.83 -19.25 -16.38
CA ALA A 22 -5.88 -18.06 -15.54
C ALA A 22 -7.17 -17.35 -15.93
N ASN A 23 -8.14 -17.27 -15.01
CA ASN A 23 -9.34 -16.49 -15.24
C ASN A 23 -8.91 -15.05 -15.49
N ALA A 24 -9.05 -14.57 -16.72
CA ALA A 24 -8.71 -13.21 -17.09
C ALA A 24 -9.48 -12.25 -16.18
N LEU A 25 -8.77 -11.30 -15.58
CA LEU A 25 -9.38 -10.27 -14.73
C LEU A 25 -10.34 -9.42 -15.57
N THR A 26 -11.48 -9.08 -15.01
CA THR A 26 -12.52 -8.29 -15.66
C THR A 26 -12.57 -6.88 -15.05
N GLU A 27 -12.43 -5.89 -15.88
CA GLU A 27 -12.60 -4.49 -15.45
C GLU A 27 -14.03 -4.26 -14.92
N GLY A 28 -14.12 -3.48 -13.84
CA GLY A 28 -15.39 -3.25 -13.13
C GLY A 28 -15.73 -4.33 -12.10
N LYS A 29 -15.16 -5.54 -12.21
CA LYS A 29 -15.40 -6.66 -11.28
C LYS A 29 -14.23 -6.92 -10.34
N GLU A 30 -13.04 -7.20 -10.85
CA GLU A 30 -11.82 -7.44 -10.06
C GLU A 30 -10.96 -6.19 -9.91
N TYR A 31 -10.98 -5.27 -10.88
CA TYR A 31 -10.22 -4.03 -10.86
C TYR A 31 -10.97 -2.90 -11.57
N VAL A 32 -10.46 -1.67 -11.41
CA VAL A 32 -10.86 -0.48 -12.17
C VAL A 32 -9.60 0.17 -12.72
N LYS A 33 -9.59 0.54 -13.99
CA LYS A 33 -8.57 1.42 -14.55
C LYS A 33 -8.81 2.84 -14.08
N LEU A 34 -7.80 3.49 -13.49
CA LEU A 34 -7.92 4.87 -13.03
C LEU A 34 -8.05 5.82 -14.23
N GLU A 35 -8.92 6.82 -14.11
CA GLU A 35 -9.09 7.87 -15.13
C GLU A 35 -7.79 8.67 -15.35
N ARG A 36 -7.02 8.88 -14.28
CA ARG A 36 -5.71 9.52 -14.31
C ARG A 36 -4.67 8.59 -13.71
N VAL A 37 -3.63 8.30 -14.48
CA VAL A 37 -2.50 7.50 -14.02
C VAL A 37 -1.71 8.29 -12.97
N VAL A 38 -1.32 7.62 -11.90
CA VAL A 38 -0.38 8.19 -10.92
C VAL A 38 1.02 8.21 -11.55
N PRO A 39 1.65 9.38 -11.67
CA PRO A 39 2.95 9.48 -12.33
C PRO A 39 4.06 8.78 -11.53
N ASN A 40 5.08 8.29 -12.24
CA ASN A 40 6.29 7.65 -11.67
C ASN A 40 5.96 6.47 -10.72
N ALA A 41 4.93 5.70 -11.04
CA ALA A 41 4.42 4.60 -10.22
C ALA A 41 4.62 3.22 -10.88
N GLU A 42 5.48 3.11 -11.88
CA GLU A 42 5.85 1.85 -12.51
C GLU A 42 6.51 0.91 -11.49
N ASN A 43 6.20 -0.39 -11.55
CA ASN A 43 6.66 -1.41 -10.61
C ASN A 43 6.35 -1.09 -9.15
N THR A 44 5.18 -0.46 -8.90
CA THR A 44 4.73 -0.16 -7.53
C THR A 44 3.38 -0.77 -7.21
N VAL A 45 3.20 -1.05 -5.92
CA VAL A 45 1.89 -1.24 -5.30
C VAL A 45 1.63 -0.06 -4.38
N ILE A 46 0.78 0.86 -4.83
CA ILE A 46 0.36 1.99 -4.01
C ILE A 46 -0.77 1.51 -3.08
N LYS A 47 -0.69 1.89 -1.80
CA LYS A 47 -1.78 1.69 -0.85
C LYS A 47 -2.28 3.04 -0.33
N ALA A 48 -3.50 3.41 -0.73
CA ALA A 48 -4.19 4.52 -0.08
C ALA A 48 -4.82 4.04 1.23
N PHE A 49 -4.60 4.79 2.32
CA PHE A 49 -5.03 4.43 3.67
C PHE A 49 -5.25 5.64 4.58
N SER A 50 -5.80 5.41 5.77
CA SER A 50 -5.86 6.39 6.85
C SER A 50 -5.62 5.71 8.19
N TYR A 51 -5.06 6.45 9.17
CA TYR A 51 -4.81 5.94 10.52
C TYR A 51 -6.12 5.54 11.25
N ASP A 52 -7.27 6.17 10.93
CA ASP A 52 -8.57 5.89 11.54
C ASP A 52 -9.36 4.77 10.82
N CYS A 53 -8.78 4.14 9.80
CA CYS A 53 -9.43 3.13 9.00
C CYS A 53 -9.19 1.72 9.58
N PRO A 54 -10.21 1.05 10.15
CA PRO A 54 -10.03 -0.26 10.79
C PRO A 54 -9.64 -1.36 9.80
N PHE A 55 -10.17 -1.30 8.57
CA PHE A 55 -9.77 -2.26 7.53
C PHE A 55 -8.35 -2.02 7.02
N CYS A 56 -7.89 -0.76 7.00
CA CYS A 56 -6.50 -0.45 6.65
C CYS A 56 -5.53 -1.10 7.65
N TYR A 57 -5.85 -1.01 8.96
CA TYR A 57 -5.08 -1.65 10.02
C TYR A 57 -5.07 -3.17 9.89
N LYS A 58 -6.23 -3.81 9.69
CA LYS A 58 -6.33 -5.27 9.50
C LYS A 58 -5.53 -5.75 8.28
N PHE A 59 -5.58 -5.02 7.18
CA PHE A 59 -4.78 -5.36 5.99
C PHE A 59 -3.28 -5.23 6.25
N ASP A 60 -2.83 -4.23 7.02
CA ASP A 60 -1.42 -4.08 7.37
C ASP A 60 -0.93 -5.15 8.34
N GLN A 61 -1.80 -5.64 9.22
CA GLN A 61 -1.48 -6.74 10.14
C GLN A 61 -1.32 -8.10 9.42
N ALA A 62 -2.11 -8.37 8.38
CA ALA A 62 -2.25 -9.74 7.87
C ALA A 62 -2.01 -9.92 6.36
N VAL A 63 -2.08 -8.86 5.55
CA VAL A 63 -2.09 -8.99 4.08
C VAL A 63 -0.95 -8.24 3.42
N THR A 64 -0.76 -6.95 3.75
CA THR A 64 0.16 -6.08 3.00
C THR A 64 1.59 -6.63 2.97
N VAL A 65 2.16 -7.00 4.13
CA VAL A 65 3.54 -7.51 4.21
C VAL A 65 3.69 -8.85 3.49
N PRO A 66 2.85 -9.88 3.74
CA PRO A 66 2.96 -11.15 3.03
C PRO A 66 2.77 -11.05 1.50
N VAL A 67 1.91 -10.15 1.01
CA VAL A 67 1.75 -9.92 -0.43
C VAL A 67 3.03 -9.32 -1.01
N MET A 68 3.55 -8.25 -0.41
CA MET A 68 4.75 -7.59 -0.92
C MET A 68 6.00 -8.48 -0.83
N ALA A 69 6.09 -9.36 0.16
CA ALA A 69 7.19 -10.34 0.25
C ALA A 69 7.22 -11.33 -0.92
N LYS A 70 6.07 -11.54 -1.61
CA LYS A 70 5.96 -12.38 -2.82
C LYS A 70 6.15 -11.59 -4.13
N LEU A 71 6.38 -10.28 -4.05
CA LEU A 71 6.56 -9.36 -5.17
C LEU A 71 7.89 -8.58 -5.02
N PRO A 72 9.05 -9.27 -5.05
CA PRO A 72 10.34 -8.65 -4.73
C PRO A 72 10.79 -7.60 -5.78
N ASP A 73 10.20 -7.61 -6.96
CA ASP A 73 10.43 -6.69 -8.06
C ASP A 73 9.49 -5.46 -8.04
N MET A 74 8.64 -5.36 -7.01
CA MET A 74 7.74 -4.23 -6.82
C MET A 74 8.03 -3.46 -5.54
N LYS A 75 7.87 -2.15 -5.60
CA LYS A 75 8.00 -1.26 -4.44
C LYS A 75 6.64 -0.97 -3.81
N PHE A 76 6.56 -1.03 -2.49
CA PHE A 76 5.40 -0.56 -1.74
C PHE A 76 5.45 0.97 -1.60
N VAL A 77 4.35 1.65 -1.95
CA VAL A 77 4.23 3.11 -1.85
C VAL A 77 2.97 3.48 -1.07
N PRO A 78 3.09 4.05 0.13
CA PRO A 78 1.95 4.44 0.94
C PRO A 78 1.42 5.82 0.55
N PHE A 79 0.08 5.96 0.47
CA PHE A 79 -0.61 7.23 0.29
C PHE A 79 -1.61 7.43 1.44
N HIS A 80 -1.34 8.36 2.35
CA HIS A 80 -2.25 8.66 3.46
C HIS A 80 -3.29 9.70 3.06
N LEU A 81 -4.57 9.49 3.44
CA LEU A 81 -5.66 10.42 3.19
C LEU A 81 -5.71 11.53 4.25
N THR A 82 -5.43 12.75 3.84
CA THR A 82 -5.54 13.95 4.69
C THR A 82 -6.97 14.27 5.09
N SER A 83 -7.93 13.90 4.23
CA SER A 83 -9.36 14.19 4.42
C SER A 83 -10.08 13.21 5.33
N LYS A 84 -9.39 12.19 5.86
CA LYS A 84 -10.02 11.16 6.70
C LYS A 84 -9.45 11.16 8.11
N GLY A 85 -10.36 11.15 9.11
CA GLY A 85 -10.03 11.28 10.53
C GLY A 85 -9.82 12.75 10.94
N VAL A 86 -10.06 13.02 12.24
CA VAL A 86 -9.92 14.38 12.81
C VAL A 86 -8.51 14.94 12.59
N TYR A 87 -7.50 14.09 12.72
CA TYR A 87 -6.08 14.46 12.55
C TYR A 87 -5.50 14.04 11.21
N GLY A 88 -6.33 13.93 10.14
CA GLY A 88 -5.88 13.47 8.83
C GLY A 88 -4.71 14.25 8.25
N VAL A 89 -4.74 15.58 8.36
CA VAL A 89 -3.65 16.47 7.95
C VAL A 89 -2.37 16.19 8.76
N HIS A 90 -2.47 16.19 10.07
CA HIS A 90 -1.31 15.93 10.96
C HIS A 90 -0.77 14.51 10.80
N GLY A 91 -1.66 13.53 10.55
CA GLY A 91 -1.28 12.17 10.22
C GLY A 91 -0.46 12.07 8.94
N SER A 92 -0.88 12.78 7.89
CA SER A 92 -0.11 12.86 6.64
C SER A 92 1.25 13.52 6.89
N GLN A 93 1.29 14.61 7.63
CA GLN A 93 2.52 15.34 7.92
C GLN A 93 3.55 14.47 8.66
N VAL A 94 3.15 13.83 9.77
CA VAL A 94 4.09 13.02 10.57
C VAL A 94 4.54 11.77 9.82
N LEU A 95 3.68 11.16 9.02
CA LEU A 95 4.03 10.00 8.21
C LEU A 95 4.93 10.38 7.02
N ALA A 96 4.76 11.55 6.42
CA ALA A 96 5.65 12.05 5.37
C ALA A 96 7.04 12.34 5.92
N VAL A 97 7.15 12.95 7.12
CA VAL A 97 8.42 13.13 7.82
C VAL A 97 9.10 11.80 8.10
N ALA A 98 8.34 10.80 8.57
CA ALA A 98 8.89 9.47 8.84
C ALA A 98 9.43 8.78 7.56
N ILE A 99 8.75 8.94 6.40
CA ILE A 99 9.25 8.43 5.11
C ILE A 99 10.54 9.15 4.71
N ALA A 100 10.59 10.48 4.82
CA ALA A 100 11.79 11.25 4.48
C ALA A 100 12.99 10.85 5.37
N GLU A 101 12.75 10.52 6.65
CA GLU A 101 13.79 9.99 7.54
C GLU A 101 14.24 8.58 7.13
N ASP A 102 13.30 7.71 6.74
CA ASP A 102 13.64 6.38 6.22
C ASP A 102 14.55 6.50 4.99
N GLU A 103 14.18 7.32 4.01
CA GLU A 103 14.95 7.56 2.79
C GLU A 103 16.35 8.12 3.12
N LYS A 104 16.45 9.08 4.04
CA LYS A 104 17.72 9.66 4.49
C LYS A 104 18.64 8.63 5.14
N ASN A 105 18.07 7.65 5.83
CA ASN A 105 18.79 6.58 6.50
C ASN A 105 19.01 5.34 5.60
N GLY A 106 18.66 5.40 4.30
CA GLY A 106 18.82 4.32 3.35
C GLY A 106 17.85 3.16 3.56
N ILE A 107 16.69 3.41 4.18
CA ILE A 107 15.63 2.42 4.38
C ILE A 107 14.64 2.52 3.22
N ASP A 108 14.84 1.69 2.20
CA ASP A 108 13.96 1.66 1.00
C ASP A 108 12.68 0.86 1.21
N ASN A 109 12.69 -0.12 2.11
CA ASN A 109 11.53 -0.95 2.41
C ASN A 109 10.72 -0.38 3.58
N LEU A 110 9.71 0.42 3.26
CA LEU A 110 8.81 1.03 4.25
C LEU A 110 7.94 0.02 5.03
N LEU A 111 8.03 -1.29 4.71
CA LEU A 111 7.36 -2.36 5.45
C LEU A 111 8.31 -3.10 6.41
N SER A 112 9.61 -2.77 6.42
CA SER A 112 10.59 -3.37 7.32
C SER A 112 10.36 -2.97 8.77
N GLU A 113 10.88 -3.77 9.72
CA GLU A 113 10.78 -3.48 11.15
C GLU A 113 11.59 -2.23 11.54
N ASP A 114 12.60 -1.87 10.77
CA ASP A 114 13.45 -0.70 11.02
C ASP A 114 12.81 0.60 10.55
N SER A 115 11.83 0.54 9.64
CA SER A 115 11.18 1.71 9.04
C SER A 115 10.49 2.60 10.09
N ALA A 116 10.87 3.87 10.12
CA ALA A 116 10.21 4.91 10.91
C ALA A 116 8.76 5.09 10.48
N PHE A 117 8.49 5.08 9.17
CA PHE A 117 7.12 5.12 8.66
C PHE A 117 6.25 3.99 9.20
N LYS A 118 6.75 2.74 9.17
CA LYS A 118 6.01 1.60 9.72
C LYS A 118 5.73 1.77 11.20
N LYS A 119 6.74 2.13 11.99
CA LYS A 119 6.61 2.33 13.44
C LYS A 119 5.60 3.42 13.77
N ALA A 120 5.70 4.59 13.15
CA ALA A 120 4.78 5.71 13.36
C ALA A 120 3.34 5.33 12.99
N LYS A 121 3.15 4.72 11.81
CA LYS A 121 1.84 4.26 11.32
C LYS A 121 1.19 3.26 12.28
N PHE A 122 1.93 2.25 12.73
CA PHE A 122 1.38 1.26 13.66
C PHE A 122 1.12 1.82 15.04
N ALA A 123 1.92 2.77 15.53
CA ALA A 123 1.64 3.48 16.79
C ALA A 123 0.28 4.21 16.72
N LEU A 124 0.00 4.91 15.63
CA LEU A 124 -1.29 5.56 15.41
C LEU A 124 -2.44 4.56 15.30
N TYR A 125 -2.27 3.46 14.57
CA TYR A 125 -3.27 2.40 14.48
C TYR A 125 -3.60 1.79 15.84
N ILE A 126 -2.59 1.38 16.60
CA ILE A 126 -2.74 0.77 17.93
C ILE A 126 -3.43 1.75 18.89
N ALA A 127 -2.98 3.01 18.91
CA ALA A 127 -3.59 4.03 19.76
C ALA A 127 -5.08 4.21 19.43
N TYR A 128 -5.42 4.36 18.16
CA TYR A 128 -6.77 4.62 17.72
C TYR A 128 -7.70 3.40 17.84
N HIS A 129 -7.26 2.21 17.37
CA HIS A 129 -8.13 1.05 17.22
C HIS A 129 -8.10 0.12 18.44
N ASP A 130 -6.95 -0.09 19.06
CA ASP A 130 -6.82 -1.04 20.16
C ASP A 130 -7.00 -0.36 21.51
N LYS A 131 -6.42 0.86 21.69
CA LYS A 131 -6.52 1.61 22.95
C LYS A 131 -7.72 2.57 23.00
N GLY A 132 -8.36 2.84 21.88
CA GLY A 132 -9.50 3.76 21.80
C GLY A 132 -9.13 5.24 21.96
N GLU A 133 -7.87 5.61 21.78
CA GLU A 133 -7.41 7.00 21.87
C GLU A 133 -8.02 7.85 20.77
N ARG A 134 -8.38 9.11 21.11
CA ARG A 134 -8.98 10.07 20.16
C ARG A 134 -8.30 11.44 20.19
N TRP A 135 -7.39 11.68 21.14
CA TRP A 135 -6.61 12.92 21.31
C TRP A 135 -7.43 14.22 21.38
N GLY A 136 -8.75 14.10 21.60
CA GLY A 136 -9.71 15.19 21.53
C GLY A 136 -10.42 15.28 20.17
N ALA A 137 -11.52 16.04 20.12
CA ALA A 137 -12.38 16.17 18.94
C ALA A 137 -12.00 17.37 18.03
N ASP A 138 -11.06 18.21 18.47
CA ASP A 138 -10.72 19.46 17.81
C ASP A 138 -9.22 19.49 17.46
N ALA A 139 -8.93 19.34 16.17
CA ALA A 139 -7.59 19.42 15.63
C ALA A 139 -7.06 20.87 15.47
N SER A 140 -7.83 21.89 15.82
CA SER A 140 -7.34 23.27 15.94
C SER A 140 -6.75 23.55 17.31
N ASN A 141 -7.02 22.71 18.30
CA ASN A 141 -6.43 22.80 19.62
C ASN A 141 -5.02 22.20 19.63
N GLN A 142 -4.02 23.05 19.87
CA GLN A 142 -2.62 22.65 19.81
C GLN A 142 -2.27 21.52 20.79
N ALA A 143 -2.85 21.50 22.00
CA ALA A 143 -2.59 20.43 22.96
C ALA A 143 -3.08 19.05 22.44
N ASN A 144 -4.21 19.03 21.74
CA ASN A 144 -4.73 17.84 21.11
C ASN A 144 -3.84 17.36 19.96
N VAL A 145 -3.38 18.30 19.12
CA VAL A 145 -2.42 18.03 18.03
C VAL A 145 -1.10 17.48 18.59
N ASP A 146 -0.59 18.10 19.64
CA ASP A 146 0.63 17.67 20.31
C ASP A 146 0.51 16.24 20.88
N ALA A 147 -0.63 15.91 21.48
CA ALA A 147 -0.89 14.56 21.97
C ALA A 147 -0.96 13.53 20.82
N PHE A 148 -1.61 13.87 19.71
CA PHE A 148 -1.64 13.04 18.51
C PHE A 148 -0.23 12.81 17.93
N LEU A 149 0.51 13.88 17.68
CA LEU A 149 1.87 13.82 17.14
C LEU A 149 2.80 13.02 18.05
N LYS A 150 2.71 13.24 19.37
CA LYS A 150 3.51 12.51 20.37
C LYS A 150 3.40 11.00 20.21
N THR A 151 2.20 10.48 19.89
CA THR A 151 1.98 9.04 19.67
C THR A 151 2.88 8.47 18.56
N ALA A 152 2.98 9.17 17.44
CA ALA A 152 3.82 8.74 16.32
C ALA A 152 5.31 9.02 16.56
N LEU A 153 5.63 10.19 17.11
CA LEU A 153 7.00 10.64 17.33
C LEU A 153 7.73 9.80 18.38
N ASP A 154 7.05 9.43 19.47
CA ASP A 154 7.62 8.54 20.50
C ASP A 154 8.02 7.18 19.91
N ALA A 155 7.22 6.64 18.98
CA ALA A 155 7.47 5.35 18.37
C ALA A 155 8.72 5.32 17.47
N ILE A 156 9.15 6.49 16.99
CA ILE A 156 10.34 6.64 16.14
C ILE A 156 11.49 7.33 16.84
N GLY A 157 11.34 7.67 18.14
CA GLY A 157 12.35 8.35 18.92
C GLY A 157 12.66 9.76 18.44
N MET A 158 11.71 10.44 17.80
CA MET A 158 11.87 11.81 17.29
C MET A 158 11.28 12.82 18.26
N SER A 159 12.03 13.88 18.58
CA SER A 159 11.49 14.98 19.39
C SER A 159 10.53 15.85 18.56
N LYS A 160 9.62 16.56 19.25
CA LYS A 160 8.74 17.54 18.60
C LYS A 160 9.56 18.63 17.89
N ALA A 161 10.66 19.09 18.49
CA ALA A 161 11.54 20.11 17.89
C ALA A 161 12.20 19.61 16.59
N ASP A 162 12.64 18.33 16.56
CA ASP A 162 13.18 17.73 15.33
C ASP A 162 12.10 17.60 14.25
N TYR A 163 10.89 17.21 14.62
CA TYR A 163 9.77 17.16 13.70
C TYR A 163 9.44 18.54 13.10
N GLU A 164 9.35 19.58 13.95
CA GLU A 164 9.08 20.95 13.52
C GLU A 164 10.17 21.51 12.60
N ALA A 165 11.42 21.10 12.79
CA ALA A 165 12.52 21.45 11.90
C ALA A 165 12.43 20.76 10.53
N LYS A 166 11.84 19.53 10.47
CA LYS A 166 11.81 18.69 9.26
C LYS A 166 10.53 18.83 8.44
N ILE A 167 9.42 19.27 9.04
CA ILE A 167 8.11 19.31 8.35
C ILE A 167 8.12 20.19 7.10
N ASN A 168 9.03 21.15 7.02
CA ASN A 168 9.19 22.04 5.87
C ASN A 168 10.30 21.61 4.90
N ASP A 169 10.90 20.45 5.09
CA ASP A 169 11.89 19.92 4.16
C ASP A 169 11.27 19.68 2.77
N ALA A 170 12.04 19.95 1.72
CA ALA A 170 11.57 19.83 0.34
C ALA A 170 10.99 18.43 0.04
N ARG A 171 11.66 17.37 0.53
CA ARG A 171 11.21 16.00 0.33
C ARG A 171 9.87 15.70 1.01
N VAL A 172 9.66 16.21 2.21
CA VAL A 172 8.36 16.12 2.90
C VAL A 172 7.27 16.84 2.10
N GLY A 173 7.59 18.03 1.58
CA GLY A 173 6.69 18.78 0.71
C GLY A 173 6.29 18.02 -0.55
N GLU A 174 7.22 17.33 -1.21
CA GLU A 174 6.94 16.48 -2.39
C GLU A 174 6.00 15.31 -2.07
N ILE A 175 6.24 14.62 -0.94
CA ILE A 175 5.36 13.52 -0.50
C ILE A 175 3.96 14.04 -0.22
N LEU A 176 3.83 15.14 0.50
CA LEU A 176 2.53 15.75 0.82
C LEU A 176 1.81 16.28 -0.42
N ALA A 177 2.53 16.84 -1.38
CA ALA A 177 1.96 17.29 -2.66
C ALA A 177 1.40 16.10 -3.46
N THR A 178 2.11 14.97 -3.48
CA THR A 178 1.63 13.73 -4.13
C THR A 178 0.37 13.20 -3.45
N TRP A 179 0.34 13.16 -2.12
CA TRP A 179 -0.86 12.69 -1.40
C TRP A 179 -2.03 13.68 -1.53
N GLY A 180 -1.74 14.97 -1.60
CA GLY A 180 -2.72 16.06 -1.64
C GLY A 180 -3.20 16.46 -0.25
N MET A 181 -3.01 17.76 0.08
CA MET A 181 -3.40 18.29 1.38
C MET A 181 -4.82 18.87 1.40
N ASP A 182 -5.50 18.91 0.25
CA ASP A 182 -6.75 19.64 0.02
C ASP A 182 -7.81 18.84 -0.78
N ASN A 183 -7.82 17.54 -0.68
CA ASN A 183 -8.72 16.66 -1.45
C ASN A 183 -8.50 16.69 -2.98
N SER A 184 -7.35 17.14 -3.46
CA SER A 184 -7.02 17.20 -4.89
C SER A 184 -5.94 16.22 -5.33
N GLY A 185 -5.18 15.63 -4.37
CA GLY A 185 -4.04 14.77 -4.65
C GLY A 185 -4.42 13.33 -5.02
N ASP A 186 -3.39 12.54 -5.33
CA ASP A 186 -3.56 11.17 -5.80
C ASP A 186 -4.15 10.25 -4.72
N ALA A 187 -3.85 10.48 -3.44
CA ALA A 187 -4.45 9.71 -2.35
C ALA A 187 -5.98 9.88 -2.32
N TYR A 188 -6.45 11.12 -2.46
CA TYR A 188 -7.89 11.41 -2.50
C TYR A 188 -8.55 10.85 -3.75
N MET A 189 -7.94 11.03 -4.93
CA MET A 189 -8.43 10.46 -6.19
C MET A 189 -8.61 8.94 -6.09
N ILE A 190 -7.64 8.23 -5.55
CA ILE A 190 -7.71 6.77 -5.36
C ILE A 190 -8.79 6.41 -4.34
N GLY A 191 -8.79 7.07 -3.18
CA GLY A 191 -9.75 6.81 -2.10
C GLY A 191 -11.20 7.09 -2.49
N LYS A 192 -11.44 8.04 -3.41
CA LYS A 192 -12.78 8.39 -3.91
C LYS A 192 -13.43 7.25 -4.70
N VAL A 193 -12.66 6.35 -5.34
CA VAL A 193 -13.20 5.29 -6.19
C VAL A 193 -13.93 4.22 -5.37
N GLN A 194 -13.36 3.81 -4.23
CA GLN A 194 -13.95 2.73 -3.41
C GLN A 194 -13.76 2.89 -1.90
N GLY A 195 -13.21 4.01 -1.44
CA GLY A 195 -12.77 4.18 -0.06
C GLY A 195 -11.39 3.58 0.19
N VAL A 196 -11.05 3.41 1.48
CA VAL A 196 -9.77 2.84 1.90
C VAL A 196 -9.98 1.61 2.79
N PRO A 197 -9.07 0.59 2.75
CA PRO A 197 -7.85 0.56 1.97
C PRO A 197 -8.10 0.43 0.47
N ALA A 198 -7.26 1.07 -0.34
CA ALA A 198 -7.28 0.90 -1.78
C ALA A 198 -5.87 0.58 -2.27
N PHE A 199 -5.75 -0.35 -3.21
CA PHE A 199 -4.48 -0.80 -3.77
C PHE A 199 -4.45 -0.52 -5.26
N VAL A 200 -3.41 0.16 -5.73
CA VAL A 200 -3.21 0.50 -7.15
C VAL A 200 -1.90 -0.11 -7.62
N VAL A 201 -1.96 -0.81 -8.74
CA VAL A 201 -0.81 -1.44 -9.41
C VAL A 201 -0.34 -0.51 -10.52
N ASP A 202 0.97 -0.25 -10.55
CA ASP A 202 1.66 0.56 -11.56
C ASP A 202 1.02 1.95 -11.81
N GLY A 203 0.37 2.48 -10.76
CA GLY A 203 -0.33 3.76 -10.84
C GLY A 203 -1.58 3.77 -11.74
N LYS A 204 -1.97 2.64 -12.30
CA LYS A 204 -3.02 2.51 -13.33
C LYS A 204 -4.25 1.73 -12.87
N TYR A 205 -4.04 0.59 -12.19
CA TYR A 205 -5.09 -0.40 -11.95
C TYR A 205 -5.42 -0.50 -10.46
N LEU A 206 -6.60 -0.04 -10.09
CA LEU A 206 -7.12 -0.12 -8.72
C LEU A 206 -7.81 -1.47 -8.52
N ILE A 207 -7.27 -2.28 -7.60
CA ILE A 207 -7.86 -3.57 -7.21
C ILE A 207 -9.14 -3.34 -6.42
N LYS A 208 -10.23 -3.97 -6.81
CA LYS A 208 -11.46 -4.01 -6.02
C LYS A 208 -11.22 -4.79 -4.72
N THR A 209 -11.33 -4.14 -3.57
CA THR A 209 -11.01 -4.75 -2.27
C THR A 209 -11.86 -5.98 -1.97
N ASN A 210 -13.12 -6.03 -2.43
CA ASN A 210 -14.02 -7.18 -2.30
C ASN A 210 -13.65 -8.37 -3.20
N ALA A 211 -12.78 -8.17 -4.19
CA ALA A 211 -12.26 -9.24 -5.05
C ALA A 211 -11.06 -9.97 -4.43
N ILE A 212 -10.42 -9.39 -3.40
CA ILE A 212 -9.27 -9.98 -2.73
C ILE A 212 -9.73 -11.18 -1.88
N LYS A 213 -9.37 -12.40 -2.29
CA LYS A 213 -9.78 -13.65 -1.63
C LYS A 213 -8.69 -14.26 -0.75
N GLY A 214 -7.55 -13.60 -0.64
CA GLY A 214 -6.40 -14.04 0.15
C GLY A 214 -5.09 -13.51 -0.41
N ILE A 215 -4.00 -13.87 0.23
CA ILE A 215 -2.65 -13.38 -0.12
C ILE A 215 -2.27 -13.80 -1.54
N ASP A 216 -2.34 -15.10 -1.85
CA ASP A 216 -1.94 -15.62 -3.16
C ASP A 216 -2.83 -15.06 -4.28
N ALA A 217 -4.14 -15.00 -4.05
CA ALA A 217 -5.07 -14.39 -5.01
C ALA A 217 -4.76 -12.91 -5.28
N MET A 218 -4.34 -12.16 -4.26
CA MET A 218 -3.94 -10.76 -4.45
C MET A 218 -2.62 -10.65 -5.23
N VAL A 219 -1.65 -11.53 -4.96
CA VAL A 219 -0.39 -11.60 -5.71
C VAL A 219 -0.66 -11.91 -7.19
N ASP A 220 -1.47 -12.93 -7.46
CA ASP A 220 -1.85 -13.31 -8.83
C ASP A 220 -2.54 -12.16 -9.56
N MET A 221 -3.49 -11.47 -8.89
CA MET A 221 -4.15 -10.28 -9.44
C MET A 221 -3.15 -9.19 -9.80
N ILE A 222 -2.19 -8.88 -8.93
CA ILE A 222 -1.16 -7.87 -9.18
C ILE A 222 -0.31 -8.27 -10.39
N GLN A 223 0.12 -9.52 -10.46
CA GLN A 223 0.93 -10.02 -11.57
C GLN A 223 0.16 -10.01 -12.91
N GLU A 224 -1.13 -10.33 -12.90
CA GLU A 224 -1.96 -10.25 -14.12
C GLU A 224 -2.22 -8.80 -14.54
N LEU A 225 -2.47 -7.88 -13.59
CA LEU A 225 -2.67 -6.46 -13.91
C LEU A 225 -1.44 -5.81 -14.55
N ARG A 226 -0.23 -6.21 -14.16
CA ARG A 226 1.03 -5.74 -14.77
C ARG A 226 1.22 -6.17 -16.23
N LYS A 227 0.45 -7.16 -16.70
CA LYS A 227 0.47 -7.62 -18.10
C LYS A 227 -0.54 -6.89 -18.98
N LEU A 228 -1.41 -6.08 -18.37
CA LEU A 228 -2.42 -5.29 -19.08
C LEU A 228 -1.80 -3.95 -19.51
N ASP A 229 -1.21 -3.86 -20.68
CA ASP A 229 -0.72 -2.60 -21.30
C ASP A 229 -1.44 -2.28 -22.58
#